data_0eed1986d781654ce5d15716a740a0a3
#
_entry.id   0eed1986d781654ce5d15716a740a0a3
#
_cell.length_a   1.000
_cell.length_b   1.000
_cell.length_c   1.000
_cell.angle_alpha   90.00
_cell.angle_beta   90.00
_cell.angle_gamma   90.00
#
_symmetry.space_group_name_H-M   'P 1'
#
loop_
_entity.id
_entity.type
_entity.pdbx_description
1 polymer ?
#
loop_
_entity_poly.entity_id
_entity_poly.type
_entity_poly.pdbx_seq_one_letter_code
_entity_poly.pdbx_strand_id
1 'polypeptide(L)'
;NRLYRRSVQDRRRGRSGSLVNSVLEYINNHFSEELTLDSLANRFFISKYHLSREFGRVVGIPVHRYITQKRLVVAKQLLSEGRPSSMVYQHCGFGDYSNFYRAFRGEYGISPKAYVAALREAEG
;
A
#
# COMPACT_ATOMS: atom_id res chain seq x y z
N ASN A 1 18.73 -8.80 -33.43
CA ASN A 1 17.31 -9.07 -33.45
C ASN A 1 16.61 -8.40 -32.28
N ARG A 2 15.56 -7.69 -32.56
CA ARG A 2 14.76 -6.96 -31.56
C ARG A 2 14.25 -7.87 -30.43
N LEU A 3 13.86 -9.09 -30.77
CA LEU A 3 13.40 -10.07 -29.82
C LEU A 3 14.52 -10.55 -28.89
N TYR A 4 15.72 -10.70 -29.43
CA TYR A 4 16.88 -11.15 -28.65
C TYR A 4 17.34 -10.07 -27.65
N ARG A 5 17.47 -8.82 -28.10
CA ARG A 5 17.83 -7.71 -27.21
C ARG A 5 16.81 -7.53 -26.10
N ARG A 6 15.55 -7.67 -26.43
CA ARG A 6 14.47 -7.57 -25.49
C ARG A 6 14.54 -8.66 -24.41
N SER A 7 14.94 -9.88 -24.80
CA SER A 7 15.01 -10.99 -23.84
C SER A 7 16.13 -10.80 -22.82
N VAL A 8 17.27 -10.22 -23.18
CA VAL A 8 18.37 -9.99 -22.25
C VAL A 8 18.03 -8.88 -21.24
N GLN A 9 17.45 -7.78 -21.71
CA GLN A 9 17.01 -6.69 -20.84
C GLN A 9 15.79 -7.10 -20.01
N ASP A 10 14.89 -7.88 -20.60
CA ASP A 10 13.68 -8.35 -19.92
C ASP A 10 14.00 -9.34 -18.80
N ARG A 11 15.11 -10.09 -18.90
CA ARG A 11 15.55 -10.97 -17.82
C ARG A 11 15.91 -10.18 -16.56
N ARG A 12 16.62 -9.04 -16.70
CA ARG A 12 16.95 -8.16 -15.58
C ARG A 12 15.70 -7.46 -15.06
N ARG A 13 14.90 -6.91 -15.96
CA ARG A 13 13.63 -6.30 -15.60
C ARG A 13 12.65 -7.33 -15.07
N GLY A 14 12.65 -8.54 -15.65
CA GLY A 14 11.79 -9.62 -15.22
C GLY A 14 12.09 -10.11 -13.81
N ARG A 15 13.37 -10.14 -13.41
CA ARG A 15 13.77 -10.52 -12.05
C ARG A 15 13.31 -9.46 -11.04
N SER A 16 13.61 -8.18 -11.32
CA SER A 16 13.16 -7.08 -10.47
C SER A 16 11.65 -6.93 -10.49
N GLY A 17 11.04 -7.03 -11.68
CA GLY A 17 9.60 -6.99 -11.82
C GLY A 17 8.91 -8.14 -11.13
N SER A 18 9.47 -9.35 -11.23
CA SER A 18 8.95 -10.54 -10.56
C SER A 18 9.05 -10.41 -9.04
N LEU A 19 10.20 -9.93 -8.54
CA LEU A 19 10.37 -9.67 -7.11
C LEU A 19 9.38 -8.64 -6.62
N VAL A 20 9.29 -7.48 -7.30
CA VAL A 20 8.40 -6.41 -6.90
C VAL A 20 6.94 -6.85 -6.98
N ASN A 21 6.57 -7.59 -8.03
CA ASN A 21 5.21 -8.13 -8.15
C ASN A 21 4.87 -9.08 -7.00
N SER A 22 5.83 -9.91 -6.58
CA SER A 22 5.64 -10.80 -5.43
C SER A 22 5.46 -10.02 -4.14
N VAL A 23 6.23 -8.95 -3.96
CA VAL A 23 6.10 -8.07 -2.79
C VAL A 23 4.76 -7.36 -2.79
N LEU A 24 4.33 -6.83 -3.96
CA LEU A 24 3.02 -6.18 -4.09
C LEU A 24 1.88 -7.14 -3.75
N GLU A 25 1.95 -8.35 -4.28
CA GLU A 25 0.94 -9.38 -3.99
C GLU A 25 0.89 -9.69 -2.51
N TYR A 26 2.05 -9.84 -1.88
CA TYR A 26 2.12 -10.08 -0.44
C TYR A 26 1.50 -8.93 0.35
N ILE A 27 1.86 -7.69 0.02
CA ILE A 27 1.30 -6.51 0.68
C ILE A 27 -0.22 -6.47 0.51
N ASN A 28 -0.71 -6.70 -0.70
CA ASN A 28 -2.14 -6.65 -0.99
C ASN A 28 -2.94 -7.69 -0.20
N ASN A 29 -2.32 -8.84 0.11
CA ASN A 29 -2.96 -9.90 0.86
C ASN A 29 -2.74 -9.80 2.38
N HIS A 30 -1.80 -8.95 2.84
CA HIS A 30 -1.40 -8.86 4.24
C HIS A 30 -1.34 -7.42 4.76
N PHE A 31 -1.99 -6.48 4.08
CA PHE A 31 -1.89 -5.05 4.42
C PHE A 31 -2.37 -4.72 5.83
N SER A 32 -3.25 -5.52 6.40
CA SER A 32 -3.79 -5.31 7.75
C SER A 32 -2.86 -5.82 8.85
N GLU A 33 -1.83 -6.56 8.48
CA GLU A 33 -0.84 -7.06 9.43
C GLU A 33 0.27 -6.02 9.64
N GLU A 34 1.11 -6.25 10.65
CA GLU A 34 2.27 -5.41 10.87
C GLU A 34 3.29 -5.67 9.76
N LEU A 35 3.49 -4.68 8.90
CA LEU A 35 4.42 -4.77 7.78
C LEU A 35 5.48 -3.69 7.90
N THR A 36 6.76 -4.09 7.86
CA THR A 36 7.90 -3.18 7.82
C THR A 36 8.77 -3.53 6.63
N LEU A 37 9.63 -2.61 6.23
CA LEU A 37 10.61 -2.86 5.17
C LEU A 37 11.50 -4.04 5.54
N ASP A 38 11.94 -4.09 6.82
CA ASP A 38 12.78 -5.19 7.30
C ASP A 38 12.06 -6.53 7.24
N SER A 39 10.80 -6.60 7.69
CA SER A 39 10.05 -7.85 7.67
C SER A 39 9.81 -8.36 6.24
N LEU A 40 9.53 -7.45 5.32
CA LEU A 40 9.36 -7.81 3.91
C LEU A 40 10.67 -8.28 3.29
N ALA A 41 11.77 -7.57 3.55
CA ALA A 41 13.08 -7.94 3.03
C ALA A 41 13.49 -9.33 3.54
N ASN A 42 13.28 -9.60 4.83
CA ASN A 42 13.58 -10.91 5.43
C ASN A 42 12.74 -12.02 4.78
N ARG A 43 11.48 -11.74 4.53
CA ARG A 43 10.58 -12.72 3.92
C ARG A 43 11.01 -13.11 2.51
N PHE A 44 11.55 -12.17 1.76
CA PHE A 44 11.99 -12.41 0.39
C PHE A 44 13.50 -12.66 0.27
N PHE A 45 14.19 -12.81 1.40
CA PHE A 45 15.61 -13.18 1.47
C PHE A 45 16.52 -12.19 0.74
N ILE A 46 16.22 -10.90 0.87
CA ILE A 46 17.00 -9.82 0.26
C ILE A 46 17.28 -8.74 1.31
N SER A 47 18.24 -7.86 1.02
CA SER A 47 18.50 -6.73 1.90
C SER A 47 17.38 -5.68 1.77
N LYS A 48 17.14 -4.95 2.85
CA LYS A 48 16.16 -3.85 2.82
C LYS A 48 16.53 -2.77 1.81
N TYR A 49 17.83 -2.56 1.59
CA TYR A 49 18.30 -1.57 0.61
C TYR A 49 17.99 -1.99 -0.81
N HIS A 50 18.18 -3.27 -1.11
CA HIS A 50 17.84 -3.81 -2.42
C HIS A 50 16.33 -3.73 -2.67
N LEU A 51 15.53 -4.14 -1.69
CA LEU A 51 14.07 -4.06 -1.79
C LEU A 51 13.60 -2.61 -1.98
N SER A 52 14.09 -1.70 -1.16
CA SER A 52 13.71 -0.29 -1.22
C SER A 52 14.02 0.30 -2.59
N ARG A 53 15.21 0.04 -3.11
CA ARG A 53 15.64 0.55 -4.41
C ARG A 53 14.80 -0.01 -5.56
N GLU A 54 14.65 -1.32 -5.61
CA GLU A 54 13.91 -1.97 -6.70
C GLU A 54 12.42 -1.64 -6.65
N PHE A 55 11.84 -1.61 -5.45
CA PHE A 55 10.43 -1.25 -5.29
C PHE A 55 10.19 0.20 -5.75
N GLY A 56 11.04 1.13 -5.30
CA GLY A 56 10.92 2.54 -5.69
C GLY A 56 11.09 2.73 -7.20
N ARG A 57 12.01 1.97 -7.81
CA ARG A 57 12.26 2.06 -9.24
C ARG A 57 11.06 1.56 -10.05
N VAL A 58 10.44 0.47 -9.64
CA VAL A 58 9.33 -0.16 -10.38
C VAL A 58 8.00 0.51 -10.07
N VAL A 59 7.72 0.77 -8.79
CA VAL A 59 6.42 1.29 -8.35
C VAL A 59 6.38 2.82 -8.35
N GLY A 60 7.52 3.47 -8.12
CA GLY A 60 7.61 4.92 -8.14
C GLY A 60 7.40 5.60 -6.79
N ILE A 61 7.04 4.84 -5.76
CA ILE A 61 6.88 5.35 -4.39
C ILE A 61 7.52 4.38 -3.40
N PRO A 62 7.88 4.86 -2.19
CA PRO A 62 8.46 3.97 -1.18
C PRO A 62 7.48 2.89 -0.71
N VAL A 63 8.02 1.79 -0.22
CA VAL A 63 7.22 0.65 0.27
C VAL A 63 6.20 1.10 1.33
N HIS A 64 6.65 1.86 2.33
CA HIS A 64 5.75 2.27 3.42
C HIS A 64 4.60 3.14 2.91
N ARG A 65 4.85 3.97 1.91
CA ARG A 65 3.81 4.80 1.32
C ARG A 65 2.78 3.95 0.56
N TYR A 66 3.24 2.95 -0.16
CA TYR A 66 2.34 2.02 -0.84
C TYR A 66 1.44 1.28 0.16
N ILE A 67 2.02 0.79 1.26
CA ILE A 67 1.25 0.11 2.30
C ILE A 67 0.18 1.06 2.88
N THR A 68 0.58 2.29 3.20
CA THR A 68 -0.34 3.29 3.73
C THR A 68 -1.47 3.58 2.75
N GLN A 69 -1.15 3.78 1.47
CA GLN A 69 -2.17 4.04 0.45
C GLN A 69 -3.13 2.86 0.31
N LYS A 70 -2.62 1.64 0.35
CA LYS A 70 -3.46 0.43 0.30
C LYS A 70 -4.42 0.38 1.47
N ARG A 71 -3.91 0.63 2.68
CA ARG A 71 -4.74 0.67 3.89
C ARG A 71 -5.82 1.74 3.79
N LEU A 72 -5.48 2.91 3.25
CA LEU A 72 -6.43 4.02 3.11
C LEU A 72 -7.51 3.74 2.06
N VAL A 73 -7.16 3.07 0.97
CA VAL A 73 -8.15 2.67 -0.04
C VAL A 73 -9.19 1.73 0.58
N VAL A 74 -8.72 0.75 1.36
CA VAL A 74 -9.62 -0.18 2.05
C VAL A 74 -10.44 0.57 3.11
N ALA A 75 -9.83 1.52 3.82
CA ALA A 75 -10.54 2.33 4.82
C ALA A 75 -11.68 3.11 4.18
N LYS A 76 -11.46 3.74 3.03
CA LYS A 76 -12.52 4.47 2.31
C LYS A 76 -13.67 3.53 1.96
N GLN A 77 -13.35 2.34 1.48
CA GLN A 77 -14.36 1.35 1.14
C GLN A 77 -15.21 0.98 2.34
N LEU A 78 -14.57 0.68 3.47
CA LEU A 78 -15.29 0.30 4.70
C LEU A 78 -16.13 1.45 5.25
N LEU A 79 -15.61 2.68 5.19
CA LEU A 79 -16.36 3.86 5.61
C LEU A 79 -17.59 4.08 4.73
N SER A 80 -17.45 3.88 3.42
CA SER A 80 -18.56 4.02 2.49
C SER A 80 -19.64 2.96 2.72
N GLU A 81 -19.28 1.83 3.29
CA GLU A 81 -20.22 0.77 3.66
C GLU A 81 -20.93 1.05 5.00
N GLY A 82 -20.61 2.17 5.65
CA GLY A 82 -21.24 2.56 6.90
C GLY A 82 -20.54 2.07 8.16
N ARG A 83 -19.36 1.49 8.04
CA ARG A 83 -18.61 1.02 9.20
C ARG A 83 -18.00 2.20 9.97
N PRO A 84 -18.02 2.15 11.31
CA PRO A 84 -17.52 3.27 12.11
C PRO A 84 -16.01 3.41 12.03
N SER A 85 -15.52 4.65 11.95
CA SER A 85 -14.09 4.93 11.85
C SER A 85 -13.29 4.38 13.03
N SER A 86 -13.94 4.26 14.21
CA SER A 86 -13.32 3.69 15.40
C SER A 86 -12.96 2.22 15.26
N MET A 87 -13.54 1.51 14.30
CA MET A 87 -13.23 0.12 14.00
C MET A 87 -12.43 -0.02 12.73
N VAL A 88 -12.66 0.86 11.76
CA VAL A 88 -12.06 0.80 10.44
C VAL A 88 -10.54 0.86 10.51
N TYR A 89 -9.98 1.73 11.37
CA TYR A 89 -8.53 1.89 11.44
C TYR A 89 -7.81 0.59 11.80
N GLN A 90 -8.39 -0.21 12.71
CA GLN A 90 -7.81 -1.50 13.11
C GLN A 90 -7.89 -2.51 11.97
N HIS A 91 -9.02 -2.61 11.31
CA HIS A 91 -9.21 -3.54 10.18
C HIS A 91 -8.25 -3.25 9.03
N CYS A 92 -7.85 -1.99 8.88
CA CYS A 92 -6.92 -1.61 7.82
C CYS A 92 -5.45 -1.76 8.20
N GLY A 93 -5.17 -2.07 9.48
CA GLY A 93 -3.80 -2.33 9.92
C GLY A 93 -3.10 -1.15 10.56
N PHE A 94 -3.82 -0.05 10.85
CA PHE A 94 -3.23 1.07 11.59
C PHE A 94 -3.18 0.73 13.07
N GLY A 95 -2.03 0.99 13.69
CA GLY A 95 -1.80 0.65 15.09
C GLY A 95 -2.60 1.51 16.07
N ASP A 96 -2.85 2.78 15.71
CA ASP A 96 -3.67 3.66 16.51
C ASP A 96 -4.48 4.60 15.62
N TYR A 97 -5.52 5.19 16.21
CA TYR A 97 -6.44 6.07 15.50
C TYR A 97 -5.76 7.35 15.02
N SER A 98 -4.84 7.88 15.83
CA SER A 98 -4.15 9.13 15.48
C SER A 98 -3.33 8.98 14.18
N ASN A 99 -2.64 7.86 14.02
CA ASN A 99 -1.90 7.57 12.81
C ASN A 99 -2.83 7.43 11.61
N PHE A 100 -3.95 6.75 11.80
CA PHE A 100 -4.97 6.62 10.76
C PHE A 100 -5.52 7.98 10.35
N TYR A 101 -5.89 8.81 11.32
CA TYR A 101 -6.45 10.14 11.08
C TYR A 101 -5.48 10.99 10.26
N ARG A 102 -4.21 11.05 10.69
CA ARG A 102 -3.20 11.86 10.00
C ARG A 102 -2.95 11.36 8.59
N ALA A 103 -2.85 10.04 8.42
CA ALA A 103 -2.63 9.44 7.10
C ALA A 103 -3.81 9.71 6.16
N PHE A 104 -5.02 9.53 6.66
CA PHE A 104 -6.24 9.76 5.88
C PHE A 104 -6.35 11.22 5.44
N ARG A 105 -6.19 12.14 6.38
CA ARG A 105 -6.25 13.56 6.08
C ARG A 105 -5.12 14.00 5.15
N GLY A 106 -3.92 13.46 5.34
CA GLY A 106 -2.79 13.77 4.47
C GLY A 106 -3.01 13.33 3.03
N GLU A 107 -3.63 12.16 2.84
CA GLU A 107 -3.88 11.64 1.49
C GLU A 107 -5.09 12.28 0.82
N TYR A 108 -6.18 12.47 1.56
CA TYR A 108 -7.46 12.90 0.97
C TYR A 108 -7.85 14.35 1.27
N GLY A 109 -7.11 15.03 2.13
CA GLY A 109 -7.36 16.43 2.45
C GLY A 109 -8.50 16.68 3.43
N ILE A 110 -9.26 15.65 3.81
CA ILE A 110 -10.38 15.78 4.76
C ILE A 110 -10.27 14.64 5.79
N SER A 111 -10.93 14.83 6.93
CA SER A 111 -10.96 13.80 7.97
C SER A 111 -11.87 12.64 7.58
N PRO A 112 -11.71 11.47 8.22
CA PRO A 112 -12.64 10.36 8.00
C PRO A 112 -14.10 10.71 8.27
N LYS A 113 -14.37 11.50 9.31
CA LYS A 113 -15.74 11.94 9.62
C LYS A 113 -16.28 12.86 8.53
N ALA A 114 -15.45 13.79 8.04
CA ALA A 114 -15.85 14.70 6.96
C ALA A 114 -16.13 13.93 5.67
N TYR A 115 -15.34 12.91 5.40
CA TYR A 115 -15.56 12.04 4.24
C TYR A 115 -16.91 11.32 4.34
N VAL A 116 -17.23 10.75 5.48
CA VAL A 116 -18.52 10.06 5.69
C VAL A 116 -19.67 11.04 5.58
N ALA A 117 -19.54 12.25 6.14
CA ALA A 117 -20.57 13.29 6.05
C ALA A 117 -20.81 13.69 4.59
N ALA A 118 -19.74 13.84 3.82
CA ALA A 118 -19.85 14.19 2.39
C ALA A 118 -20.56 13.08 1.60
N LEU A 119 -20.31 11.83 1.92
CA LEU A 119 -21.01 10.70 1.28
C LEU A 119 -22.50 10.71 1.58
N ARG A 120 -22.90 11.01 2.82
CA ARG A 120 -24.30 11.09 3.22
C ARG A 120 -25.01 12.22 2.51
N GLU A 121 -24.35 13.37 2.36
CA GLU A 121 -24.89 14.50 1.62
C GLU A 121 -25.11 14.16 0.14
N ALA A 122 -24.17 13.42 -0.46
CA ALA A 122 -24.27 13.00 -1.86
C ALA A 122 -25.42 12.01 -2.08
N GLU A 123 -25.73 11.19 -1.07
CA GLU A 123 -26.83 10.22 -1.12
C GLU A 123 -28.19 10.87 -0.82
N GLY A 124 -28.17 11.95 -0.07
CA GLY A 124 -29.34 12.66 0.35
C GLY A 124 -29.84 13.62 -0.70
#